data_288caec8b528aa9271103d390c38d209
#
_entry.id   288caec8b528aa9271103d390c38d209
#
_cell.length_a   1.000
_cell.length_b   1.000
_cell.length_c   1.000
_cell.angle_alpha   90.00
_cell.angle_beta   90.00
_cell.angle_gamma   90.00
#
_symmetry.space_group_name_H-M   'P 1'
#
loop_
_entity.id
_entity.type
_entity.pdbx_description
1 polymer ?
#
loop_
_entity_poly.entity_id
_entity_poly.type
_entity_poly.pdbx_seq_one_letter_code
_entity_poly.pdbx_strand_id
1 'polypeptide(L)'
;MLWLLAPLAWAILLSGLDDLVVDAFWLCAWIKAKVRPAARLFPPGERQLDSAPQRRIAILVPLWHEHAVIAKMLEHNFAAIRYTDYHIFAGCYPNDALTQEAVQSAAARFPKVHLALCPHDGPTSKADCLNWIFQHVLLAEEERGEPFEVIVTHDAEDLIHPEELRWINYYSGRFDFIQTPVLALPTPLRDFTHGVYCDEFAEYHTRDMTVRAISGGFVPSSGVGTGYRREALERLARASSNRIFDPEALTEDYVNGLRLFRLGCTQAFVPLGLGSGAPDLVATRELFPQSWGAALRQRTRWVTGIALQGWQQFGWRGTPGEVYWLWRDRKGLIGNPLSLLANAMFVYGVATSLWTRIGPAAARVSIATLALQLVRTGIRMGCVARIYGVVFSLGVPFRAVYGNALNTVATFHAVGRYAVARAMGRPLKWLKTEHAYPSRATLLSHKRRLGDILTGSGYLTPEALASALESLPPSLRLGEHLVDTGRLSDETLYEALSLQQGLPVVQLEPELVPIEVARALPEQLVRQWKVLPFRVADGDLYLAGPEIPTPEVTRAMRPFTSLELRFHLITPAEFEKLVVALL
;
A
#
# COMPACT_ATOMS: atom_id res chain seq x y z
N MET A 1 4.99 37.37 -25.13
CA MET A 1 4.10 36.46 -24.37
C MET A 1 2.82 36.12 -25.13
N LEU A 2 2.10 37.03 -25.77
CA LEU A 2 0.87 36.73 -26.53
C LEU A 2 1.05 35.64 -27.61
N TRP A 3 2.20 35.60 -28.29
CA TRP A 3 2.51 34.61 -29.33
C TRP A 3 2.70 33.16 -28.78
N LEU A 4 3.01 33.01 -27.48
CA LEU A 4 3.12 31.69 -26.84
C LEU A 4 1.78 31.12 -26.42
N LEU A 5 0.75 31.95 -26.24
CA LEU A 5 -0.53 31.53 -25.70
C LEU A 5 -1.23 30.51 -26.61
N ALA A 6 -1.31 30.77 -27.90
CA ALA A 6 -2.02 29.90 -28.83
C ALA A 6 -1.31 28.54 -29.00
N PRO A 7 0.01 28.45 -29.23
CA PRO A 7 0.70 27.16 -29.28
C PRO A 7 0.58 26.36 -27.98
N LEU A 8 0.69 27.03 -26.82
CA LEU A 8 0.53 26.38 -25.51
C LEU A 8 -0.90 25.86 -25.32
N ALA A 9 -1.91 26.68 -25.63
CA ALA A 9 -3.30 26.26 -25.55
C ALA A 9 -3.59 25.06 -26.46
N TRP A 10 -3.06 25.05 -27.69
CA TRP A 10 -3.18 23.89 -28.58
C TRP A 10 -2.49 22.63 -28.03
N ALA A 11 -1.28 22.77 -27.49
CA ALA A 11 -0.55 21.63 -26.91
C ALA A 11 -1.31 21.00 -25.73
N ILE A 12 -1.85 21.84 -24.84
CA ILE A 12 -2.66 21.38 -23.70
C ILE A 12 -3.99 20.81 -24.18
N LEU A 13 -4.65 21.42 -25.18
CA LEU A 13 -5.89 20.91 -25.75
C LEU A 13 -5.68 19.51 -26.35
N LEU A 14 -4.66 19.31 -27.17
CA LEU A 14 -4.35 18.02 -27.79
C LEU A 14 -4.03 16.96 -26.73
N SER A 15 -3.23 17.30 -25.71
CA SER A 15 -2.97 16.41 -24.59
C SER A 15 -4.25 16.03 -23.82
N GLY A 16 -5.15 17.00 -23.62
CA GLY A 16 -6.41 16.78 -22.93
C GLY A 16 -7.43 15.99 -23.77
N LEU A 17 -7.43 16.12 -25.10
CA LEU A 17 -8.26 15.28 -25.98
C LEU A 17 -7.88 13.79 -25.88
N ASP A 18 -6.58 13.49 -25.77
CA ASP A 18 -6.13 12.12 -25.48
C ASP A 18 -6.69 11.59 -24.16
N ASP A 19 -6.72 12.43 -23.13
CA ASP A 19 -7.32 12.05 -21.84
C ASP A 19 -8.83 11.83 -21.96
N LEU A 20 -9.56 12.62 -22.76
CA LEU A 20 -10.99 12.39 -23.04
C LEU A 20 -11.24 11.05 -23.77
N VAL A 21 -10.32 10.59 -24.61
CA VAL A 21 -10.43 9.27 -25.23
C VAL A 21 -10.42 8.19 -24.14
N VAL A 22 -9.51 8.28 -23.19
CA VAL A 22 -9.46 7.35 -22.04
C VAL A 22 -10.75 7.45 -21.20
N ASP A 23 -11.25 8.66 -20.95
CA ASP A 23 -12.50 8.89 -20.22
C ASP A 23 -13.70 8.25 -20.93
N ALA A 24 -13.78 8.40 -22.27
CA ALA A 24 -14.84 7.80 -23.08
C ALA A 24 -14.77 6.27 -23.04
N PHE A 25 -13.58 5.68 -23.19
CA PHE A 25 -13.40 4.24 -23.06
C PHE A 25 -13.80 3.73 -21.67
N TRP A 26 -13.40 4.43 -20.61
CA TRP A 26 -13.77 4.09 -19.24
C TRP A 26 -15.29 4.16 -19.04
N LEU A 27 -15.95 5.22 -19.49
CA LEU A 27 -17.39 5.39 -19.40
C LEU A 27 -18.14 4.31 -20.19
N CYS A 28 -17.71 4.02 -21.42
CA CYS A 28 -18.28 2.95 -22.24
C CYS A 28 -18.13 1.58 -21.56
N ALA A 29 -16.95 1.30 -20.98
CA ALA A 29 -16.71 0.07 -20.26
C ALA A 29 -17.61 -0.03 -19.02
N TRP A 30 -17.77 1.06 -18.28
CA TRP A 30 -18.66 1.14 -17.12
C TRP A 30 -20.14 0.92 -17.48
N ILE A 31 -20.63 1.56 -18.56
CA ILE A 31 -22.00 1.35 -19.07
C ILE A 31 -22.20 -0.11 -19.49
N LYS A 32 -21.26 -0.68 -20.27
CA LYS A 32 -21.33 -2.08 -20.67
C LYS A 32 -21.36 -3.02 -19.46
N ALA A 33 -20.60 -2.73 -18.46
CA ALA A 33 -20.55 -3.52 -17.23
C ALA A 33 -21.88 -3.48 -16.46
N LYS A 34 -22.56 -2.32 -16.39
CA LYS A 34 -23.90 -2.20 -15.81
C LYS A 34 -24.98 -2.96 -16.59
N VAL A 35 -24.91 -2.96 -17.92
CA VAL A 35 -25.88 -3.64 -18.79
C VAL A 35 -25.61 -5.15 -18.86
N ARG A 36 -24.36 -5.57 -18.71
CA ARG A 36 -23.95 -6.99 -18.76
C ARG A 36 -23.05 -7.31 -17.56
N PRO A 37 -23.62 -7.73 -16.42
CA PRO A 37 -22.87 -7.98 -15.18
C PRO A 37 -21.74 -9.02 -15.27
N ALA A 38 -21.73 -9.87 -16.29
CA ALA A 38 -20.67 -10.86 -16.54
C ALA A 38 -19.36 -10.26 -17.09
N ALA A 39 -19.31 -8.95 -17.33
CA ALA A 39 -18.11 -8.28 -17.83
C ALA A 39 -17.05 -8.12 -16.73
N ARG A 40 -15.77 -8.22 -17.13
CA ARG A 40 -14.55 -8.23 -16.31
C ARG A 40 -14.33 -7.02 -15.36
N LEU A 41 -15.25 -6.07 -15.32
CA LEU A 41 -15.14 -4.82 -14.55
C LEU A 41 -15.85 -4.85 -13.18
N PHE A 42 -16.56 -5.94 -12.87
CA PHE A 42 -17.14 -6.12 -11.54
C PHE A 42 -16.25 -7.00 -10.69
N PRO A 43 -16.11 -6.64 -9.41
CA PRO A 43 -15.44 -7.51 -8.46
C PRO A 43 -16.16 -8.85 -8.38
N PRO A 44 -15.42 -9.96 -8.13
CA PRO A 44 -16.02 -11.25 -7.86
C PRO A 44 -16.92 -11.15 -6.62
N GLY A 45 -18.06 -11.83 -6.66
CA GLY A 45 -18.91 -11.95 -5.47
C GLY A 45 -18.28 -12.91 -4.44
N GLU A 46 -18.69 -12.80 -3.17
CA GLU A 46 -18.20 -13.66 -2.07
C GLU A 46 -18.21 -15.16 -2.44
N ARG A 47 -19.31 -15.67 -2.99
CA ARG A 47 -19.40 -17.09 -3.41
C ARG A 47 -18.33 -17.49 -4.45
N GLN A 48 -17.92 -16.56 -5.31
CA GLN A 48 -16.88 -16.84 -6.32
C GLN A 48 -15.49 -16.86 -5.69
N LEU A 49 -15.25 -16.00 -4.71
CA LEU A 49 -14.01 -15.98 -3.93
C LEU A 49 -13.89 -17.24 -3.07
N ASP A 50 -14.97 -17.63 -2.40
CA ASP A 50 -15.01 -18.82 -1.54
C ASP A 50 -14.88 -20.14 -2.32
N SER A 51 -15.40 -20.19 -3.54
CA SER A 51 -15.31 -21.39 -4.41
C SER A 51 -13.96 -21.53 -5.10
N ALA A 52 -13.09 -20.52 -5.07
CA ALA A 52 -11.77 -20.60 -5.67
C ALA A 52 -10.86 -21.52 -4.83
N PRO A 53 -10.20 -22.54 -5.43
CA PRO A 53 -9.23 -23.34 -4.70
C PRO A 53 -8.15 -22.46 -4.09
N GLN A 54 -7.84 -22.66 -2.82
CA GLN A 54 -6.76 -21.92 -2.16
C GLN A 54 -5.42 -22.41 -2.71
N ARG A 55 -4.61 -21.46 -3.18
CA ARG A 55 -3.23 -21.66 -3.61
C ARG A 55 -2.29 -21.16 -2.55
N ARG A 56 -1.17 -21.85 -2.39
CA ARG A 56 -0.12 -21.38 -1.48
C ARG A 56 0.54 -20.12 -2.03
N ILE A 57 0.57 -19.05 -1.20
CA ILE A 57 1.08 -17.73 -1.56
C ILE A 57 2.35 -17.42 -0.78
N ALA A 58 3.43 -17.01 -1.48
CA ALA A 58 4.61 -16.40 -0.87
C ALA A 58 4.58 -14.89 -1.06
N ILE A 59 4.67 -14.14 0.04
CA ILE A 59 4.77 -12.67 0.02
C ILE A 59 6.24 -12.30 0.19
N LEU A 60 6.80 -11.56 -0.77
CA LEU A 60 8.18 -11.08 -0.74
C LEU A 60 8.22 -9.65 -0.21
N VAL A 61 9.02 -9.41 0.83
CA VAL A 61 9.19 -8.09 1.46
C VAL A 61 10.68 -7.76 1.54
N PRO A 62 11.23 -6.92 0.64
CA PRO A 62 12.63 -6.51 0.68
C PRO A 62 12.86 -5.42 1.72
N LEU A 63 13.89 -5.57 2.56
CA LEU A 63 14.17 -4.70 3.69
C LEU A 63 15.59 -4.14 3.64
N TRP A 64 15.74 -2.86 3.98
CA TRP A 64 17.01 -2.21 4.25
C TRP A 64 16.83 -1.09 5.28
N HIS A 65 17.36 -1.25 6.49
CA HIS A 65 17.17 -0.33 7.63
C HIS A 65 15.67 -0.07 7.93
N GLU A 66 14.87 -1.14 8.01
CA GLU A 66 13.41 -1.08 8.24
C GLU A 66 13.01 -1.64 9.62
N HIS A 67 13.95 -1.77 10.58
CA HIS A 67 13.69 -2.32 11.92
C HIS A 67 12.55 -1.62 12.67
N ALA A 68 12.39 -0.29 12.49
CA ALA A 68 11.33 0.48 13.15
C ALA A 68 9.94 0.27 12.53
N VAL A 69 9.86 -0.26 11.31
CA VAL A 69 8.65 -0.35 10.49
C VAL A 69 8.17 -1.79 10.38
N ILE A 70 9.08 -2.75 10.10
CA ILE A 70 8.74 -4.12 9.73
C ILE A 70 7.94 -4.87 10.81
N ALA A 71 8.28 -4.73 12.08
CA ALA A 71 7.55 -5.40 13.15
C ALA A 71 6.07 -4.98 13.19
N LYS A 72 5.79 -3.68 13.05
CA LYS A 72 4.43 -3.13 13.01
C LYS A 72 3.67 -3.56 11.76
N MET A 73 4.35 -3.58 10.61
CA MET A 73 3.79 -4.05 9.34
C MET A 73 3.35 -5.51 9.47
N LEU A 74 4.20 -6.38 9.98
CA LEU A 74 3.89 -7.79 10.17
C LEU A 74 2.72 -7.97 11.15
N GLU A 75 2.75 -7.36 12.31
CA GLU A 75 1.66 -7.43 13.29
C GLU A 75 0.31 -6.98 12.70
N HIS A 76 0.31 -5.83 12.00
CA HIS A 76 -0.91 -5.33 11.38
C HIS A 76 -1.43 -6.28 10.29
N ASN A 77 -0.57 -6.71 9.38
CA ASN A 77 -0.99 -7.51 8.24
C ASN A 77 -1.41 -8.93 8.65
N PHE A 78 -0.76 -9.55 9.65
CA PHE A 78 -1.25 -10.80 10.24
C PHE A 78 -2.65 -10.64 10.85
N ALA A 79 -2.93 -9.50 11.49
CA ALA A 79 -4.26 -9.18 11.98
C ALA A 79 -5.24 -8.82 10.85
N ALA A 80 -4.78 -8.36 9.70
CA ALA A 80 -5.63 -7.87 8.61
C ALA A 80 -5.96 -8.93 7.56
N ILE A 81 -5.03 -9.76 7.09
CA ILE A 81 -5.17 -10.67 5.94
C ILE A 81 -6.20 -11.78 6.19
N ARG A 82 -7.22 -11.90 5.34
CA ARG A 82 -8.22 -12.98 5.35
C ARG A 82 -7.87 -14.08 4.35
N TYR A 83 -6.74 -14.73 4.59
CA TYR A 83 -6.26 -15.84 3.79
C TYR A 83 -5.46 -16.79 4.67
N THR A 84 -5.56 -18.09 4.47
CA THR A 84 -4.93 -19.05 5.40
C THR A 84 -3.59 -19.58 4.91
N ASP A 85 -3.45 -19.88 3.62
CA ASP A 85 -2.25 -20.51 3.06
C ASP A 85 -1.30 -19.48 2.44
N TYR A 86 -0.63 -18.69 3.29
CA TYR A 86 0.39 -17.74 2.87
C TYR A 86 1.58 -17.75 3.81
N HIS A 87 2.74 -17.37 3.29
CA HIS A 87 3.98 -17.17 4.03
C HIS A 87 4.62 -15.84 3.62
N ILE A 88 5.30 -15.18 4.55
CA ILE A 88 6.02 -13.93 4.32
C ILE A 88 7.52 -14.21 4.37
N PHE A 89 8.23 -13.85 3.31
CA PHE A 89 9.67 -13.93 3.20
C PHE A 89 10.26 -12.52 3.26
N ALA A 90 10.88 -12.18 4.39
CA ALA A 90 11.47 -10.88 4.65
C ALA A 90 12.96 -10.90 4.31
N GLY A 91 13.34 -10.16 3.27
CA GLY A 91 14.72 -10.10 2.77
C GLY A 91 15.55 -9.09 3.55
N CYS A 92 16.64 -9.54 4.17
CA CYS A 92 17.57 -8.71 4.95
C CYS A 92 19.01 -8.85 4.44
N TYR A 93 19.86 -7.91 4.83
CA TYR A 93 21.28 -7.93 4.52
C TYR A 93 22.13 -8.27 5.74
N PRO A 94 23.30 -8.94 5.58
CA PRO A 94 24.17 -9.31 6.71
C PRO A 94 24.60 -8.14 7.58
N ASN A 95 24.82 -6.98 6.99
CA ASN A 95 25.24 -5.74 7.68
C ASN A 95 24.07 -4.89 8.24
N ASP A 96 22.85 -5.44 8.32
CA ASP A 96 21.66 -4.77 8.91
C ASP A 96 21.10 -5.60 10.08
N ALA A 97 21.88 -5.70 11.15
CA ALA A 97 21.57 -6.54 12.31
C ALA A 97 20.23 -6.18 12.96
N LEU A 98 19.90 -4.88 13.08
CA LEU A 98 18.67 -4.44 13.72
C LEU A 98 17.41 -4.91 12.97
N THR A 99 17.43 -4.87 11.65
CA THR A 99 16.31 -5.35 10.85
C THR A 99 16.22 -6.89 10.91
N GLN A 100 17.35 -7.60 10.91
CA GLN A 100 17.35 -9.05 11.11
C GLN A 100 16.75 -9.45 12.46
N GLU A 101 17.14 -8.80 13.56
CA GLU A 101 16.61 -9.04 14.90
C GLU A 101 15.10 -8.81 14.96
N ALA A 102 14.60 -7.75 14.32
CA ALA A 102 13.18 -7.45 14.26
C ALA A 102 12.41 -8.55 13.49
N VAL A 103 12.94 -9.05 12.38
CA VAL A 103 12.33 -10.14 11.61
C VAL A 103 12.41 -11.48 12.35
N GLN A 104 13.54 -11.80 12.99
CA GLN A 104 13.70 -13.02 13.80
C GLN A 104 12.74 -13.04 14.98
N SER A 105 12.58 -11.91 15.65
CA SER A 105 11.60 -11.76 16.75
C SER A 105 10.16 -11.99 16.26
N ALA A 106 9.83 -11.48 15.07
CA ALA A 106 8.53 -11.73 14.45
C ALA A 106 8.37 -13.21 14.03
N ALA A 107 9.40 -13.83 13.46
CA ALA A 107 9.39 -15.23 13.06
C ALA A 107 9.21 -16.20 14.24
N ALA A 108 9.74 -15.84 15.42
CA ALA A 108 9.53 -16.62 16.64
C ALA A 108 8.05 -16.61 17.09
N ARG A 109 7.33 -15.52 16.81
CA ARG A 109 5.89 -15.38 17.15
C ARG A 109 4.97 -15.89 16.03
N PHE A 110 5.37 -15.72 14.79
CA PHE A 110 4.56 -16.03 13.60
C PHE A 110 5.25 -17.07 12.72
N PRO A 111 4.85 -18.36 12.79
CA PRO A 111 5.50 -19.46 12.05
C PRO A 111 5.51 -19.31 10.52
N LYS A 112 4.72 -18.39 9.99
CA LYS A 112 4.63 -18.08 8.56
C LYS A 112 5.60 -16.98 8.11
N VAL A 113 6.38 -16.39 9.02
CA VAL A 113 7.42 -15.40 8.70
C VAL A 113 8.77 -16.12 8.56
N HIS A 114 9.46 -15.84 7.46
CA HIS A 114 10.76 -16.40 7.15
C HIS A 114 11.77 -15.28 6.91
N LEU A 115 12.91 -15.36 7.57
CA LEU A 115 14.04 -14.49 7.26
C LEU A 115 14.75 -15.02 6.01
N ALA A 116 14.84 -14.18 4.98
CA ALA A 116 15.61 -14.43 3.76
C ALA A 116 16.88 -13.56 3.79
N LEU A 117 18.02 -14.13 4.15
CA LEU A 117 19.27 -13.38 4.25
C LEU A 117 19.98 -13.32 2.89
N CYS A 118 20.24 -12.11 2.39
CA CYS A 118 21.05 -11.90 1.20
C CYS A 118 22.49 -12.37 1.46
N PRO A 119 23.21 -12.93 0.45
CA PRO A 119 24.55 -13.49 0.65
C PRO A 119 25.66 -12.44 0.73
N HIS A 120 25.36 -11.17 0.56
CA HIS A 120 26.31 -10.04 0.55
C HIS A 120 25.75 -8.85 1.30
N ASP A 121 26.62 -7.93 1.65
CA ASP A 121 26.28 -6.69 2.34
C ASP A 121 25.45 -5.75 1.48
N GLY A 122 24.54 -5.02 2.15
CA GLY A 122 23.74 -3.95 1.56
C GLY A 122 24.41 -2.57 1.72
N PRO A 123 23.81 -1.53 1.09
CA PRO A 123 22.65 -1.61 0.22
C PRO A 123 22.98 -2.04 -1.22
N THR A 124 22.12 -2.85 -1.81
CA THR A 124 22.13 -3.08 -3.26
C THR A 124 20.92 -2.41 -3.92
N SER A 125 20.18 -3.09 -4.77
CA SER A 125 18.89 -2.60 -5.27
C SER A 125 17.73 -3.42 -4.70
N LYS A 126 16.50 -2.86 -4.68
CA LYS A 126 15.28 -3.59 -4.32
C LYS A 126 15.14 -4.87 -5.15
N ALA A 127 15.41 -4.77 -6.46
CA ALA A 127 15.38 -5.89 -7.40
C ALA A 127 16.33 -7.03 -7.02
N ASP A 128 17.54 -6.68 -6.59
CA ASP A 128 18.52 -7.67 -6.16
C ASP A 128 18.06 -8.41 -4.89
N CYS A 129 17.58 -7.67 -3.90
CA CYS A 129 17.00 -8.26 -2.69
C CYS A 129 15.83 -9.19 -3.02
N LEU A 130 14.89 -8.76 -3.89
CA LEU A 130 13.76 -9.58 -4.34
C LEU A 130 14.20 -10.86 -5.04
N ASN A 131 15.26 -10.81 -5.84
CA ASN A 131 15.83 -12.03 -6.47
C ASN A 131 16.34 -13.02 -5.41
N TRP A 132 17.01 -12.53 -4.36
CA TRP A 132 17.50 -13.39 -3.27
C TRP A 132 16.36 -13.93 -2.41
N ILE A 133 15.34 -13.13 -2.10
CA ILE A 133 14.15 -13.63 -1.41
C ILE A 133 13.51 -14.77 -2.19
N PHE A 134 13.42 -14.64 -3.53
CA PHE A 134 12.87 -15.69 -4.36
C PHE A 134 13.70 -16.99 -4.31
N GLN A 135 15.03 -16.92 -4.21
CA GLN A 135 15.85 -18.12 -3.98
C GLN A 135 15.51 -18.78 -2.63
N HIS A 136 15.26 -17.99 -1.58
CA HIS A 136 14.81 -18.53 -0.29
C HIS A 136 13.43 -19.18 -0.36
N VAL A 137 12.52 -18.67 -1.20
CA VAL A 137 11.24 -19.33 -1.48
C VAL A 137 11.48 -20.71 -2.09
N LEU A 138 12.39 -20.82 -3.08
CA LEU A 138 12.72 -22.09 -3.70
C LEU A 138 13.30 -23.11 -2.71
N LEU A 139 14.20 -22.67 -1.84
CA LEU A 139 14.77 -23.52 -0.79
C LEU A 139 13.68 -24.02 0.18
N ALA A 140 12.76 -23.15 0.58
CA ALA A 140 11.64 -23.52 1.45
C ALA A 140 10.67 -24.50 0.78
N GLU A 141 10.50 -24.42 -0.55
CA GLU A 141 9.74 -25.41 -1.33
C GLU A 141 10.41 -26.79 -1.32
N GLU A 142 11.74 -26.83 -1.51
CA GLU A 142 12.51 -28.08 -1.47
C GLU A 142 12.44 -28.76 -0.09
N GLU A 143 12.57 -27.96 0.99
CA GLU A 143 12.53 -28.48 2.36
C GLU A 143 11.16 -29.05 2.74
N ARG A 144 10.07 -28.44 2.25
CA ARG A 144 8.69 -28.81 2.63
C ARG A 144 8.04 -29.77 1.64
N GLY A 145 8.57 -29.88 0.42
CA GLY A 145 7.97 -30.68 -0.66
C GLY A 145 6.69 -30.07 -1.25
N GLU A 146 6.42 -28.78 -1.01
CA GLU A 146 5.19 -28.11 -1.41
C GLU A 146 5.50 -26.77 -2.09
N PRO A 147 5.13 -26.59 -3.37
CA PRO A 147 5.44 -25.37 -4.10
C PRO A 147 4.52 -24.21 -3.71
N PHE A 148 5.02 -22.97 -3.81
CA PHE A 148 4.21 -21.76 -3.81
C PHE A 148 3.70 -21.50 -5.22
N GLU A 149 2.40 -21.47 -5.40
CA GLU A 149 1.77 -21.29 -6.71
C GLU A 149 1.68 -19.82 -7.12
N VAL A 150 1.64 -18.92 -6.15
CA VAL A 150 1.53 -17.48 -6.36
C VAL A 150 2.58 -16.76 -5.51
N ILE A 151 3.27 -15.81 -6.14
CA ILE A 151 4.23 -14.93 -5.49
C ILE A 151 3.64 -13.52 -5.48
N VAL A 152 3.68 -12.84 -4.33
CA VAL A 152 3.15 -11.48 -4.16
C VAL A 152 4.27 -10.57 -3.66
N THR A 153 4.36 -9.35 -4.16
CA THR A 153 5.35 -8.37 -3.69
C THR A 153 4.69 -7.28 -2.87
N HIS A 154 5.34 -6.93 -1.74
CA HIS A 154 4.98 -5.83 -0.86
C HIS A 154 6.21 -5.11 -0.33
N ASP A 155 6.04 -3.88 0.11
CA ASP A 155 7.05 -3.08 0.79
C ASP A 155 6.85 -3.10 2.33
N ALA A 156 7.85 -2.64 3.06
CA ALA A 156 7.87 -2.69 4.53
C ALA A 156 6.78 -1.85 5.21
N GLU A 157 6.22 -0.87 4.52
CA GLU A 157 5.19 0.05 5.01
C GLU A 157 3.77 -0.25 4.55
N ASP A 158 3.57 -1.31 3.76
CA ASP A 158 2.28 -1.61 3.15
C ASP A 158 1.21 -2.06 4.14
N LEU A 159 0.04 -1.50 3.98
CA LEU A 159 -1.18 -2.02 4.59
C LEU A 159 -1.92 -2.89 3.56
N ILE A 160 -1.82 -4.19 3.75
CA ILE A 160 -2.45 -5.17 2.89
C ILE A 160 -3.95 -5.24 3.22
N HIS A 161 -4.79 -5.07 2.21
CA HIS A 161 -6.24 -5.16 2.41
C HIS A 161 -6.64 -6.58 2.84
N PRO A 162 -7.58 -6.77 3.79
CA PRO A 162 -8.00 -8.10 4.26
C PRO A 162 -8.36 -9.09 3.15
N GLU A 163 -8.99 -8.63 2.08
CA GLU A 163 -9.42 -9.47 0.96
C GLU A 163 -8.40 -9.58 -0.19
N GLU A 164 -7.26 -8.89 -0.10
CA GLU A 164 -6.32 -8.76 -1.22
C GLU A 164 -5.82 -10.10 -1.72
N LEU A 165 -5.33 -10.96 -0.82
CA LEU A 165 -4.82 -12.29 -1.20
C LEU A 165 -5.92 -13.19 -1.75
N ARG A 166 -7.18 -13.09 -1.25
CA ARG A 166 -8.31 -13.82 -1.82
C ARG A 166 -8.60 -13.41 -3.26
N TRP A 167 -8.50 -12.11 -3.56
CA TRP A 167 -8.68 -11.61 -4.92
C TRP A 167 -7.52 -12.00 -5.82
N ILE A 168 -6.28 -11.86 -5.37
CA ILE A 168 -5.10 -12.34 -6.12
C ILE A 168 -5.24 -13.85 -6.41
N ASN A 169 -5.62 -14.65 -5.42
CA ASN A 169 -5.87 -16.08 -5.59
C ASN A 169 -6.95 -16.37 -6.64
N TYR A 170 -8.08 -15.67 -6.59
CA TYR A 170 -9.15 -15.83 -7.58
C TYR A 170 -8.69 -15.51 -8.99
N TYR A 171 -8.03 -14.36 -9.18
CA TYR A 171 -7.54 -13.94 -10.49
C TYR A 171 -6.41 -14.82 -11.02
N SER A 172 -5.55 -15.35 -10.15
CA SER A 172 -4.44 -16.24 -10.54
C SER A 172 -4.92 -17.58 -11.15
N GLY A 173 -6.19 -17.94 -10.96
CA GLY A 173 -6.80 -19.06 -11.68
C GLY A 173 -6.90 -18.85 -13.20
N ARG A 174 -6.77 -17.62 -13.69
CA ARG A 174 -6.97 -17.25 -15.11
C ARG A 174 -5.88 -16.35 -15.69
N PHE A 175 -5.10 -15.68 -14.84
CA PHE A 175 -4.09 -14.71 -15.24
C PHE A 175 -2.74 -15.04 -14.61
N ASP A 176 -1.69 -14.78 -15.37
CA ASP A 176 -0.30 -15.02 -14.97
C ASP A 176 0.25 -13.89 -14.09
N PHE A 177 -0.31 -12.68 -14.25
CA PHE A 177 0.09 -11.46 -13.56
C PHE A 177 -1.14 -10.69 -13.11
N ILE A 178 -1.18 -10.29 -11.85
CA ILE A 178 -2.31 -9.60 -11.23
C ILE A 178 -1.79 -8.37 -10.49
N GLN A 179 -2.33 -7.19 -10.80
CA GLN A 179 -2.08 -5.97 -10.06
C GLN A 179 -3.33 -5.55 -9.30
N THR A 180 -3.24 -5.46 -7.98
CA THR A 180 -4.27 -4.82 -7.16
C THR A 180 -4.11 -3.30 -7.19
N PRO A 181 -5.17 -2.52 -6.98
CA PRO A 181 -5.04 -1.08 -6.84
C PRO A 181 -4.11 -0.69 -5.68
N VAL A 182 -3.39 0.40 -5.86
CA VAL A 182 -2.59 1.04 -4.80
C VAL A 182 -3.18 2.41 -4.52
N LEU A 183 -3.43 2.72 -3.26
CA LEU A 183 -4.02 3.99 -2.85
C LEU A 183 -3.20 4.60 -1.71
N ALA A 184 -3.04 5.92 -1.76
CA ALA A 184 -2.46 6.65 -0.64
C ALA A 184 -3.37 6.56 0.59
N LEU A 185 -2.79 6.55 1.78
CA LEU A 185 -3.55 6.66 3.02
C LEU A 185 -4.24 8.03 3.12
N PRO A 186 -5.41 8.12 3.78
CA PRO A 186 -6.06 9.39 4.01
C PRO A 186 -5.14 10.39 4.75
N THR A 187 -5.21 11.66 4.37
CA THR A 187 -4.40 12.72 4.96
C THR A 187 -5.24 13.99 5.20
N PRO A 188 -4.85 14.85 6.16
CA PRO A 188 -5.49 16.16 6.33
C PRO A 188 -5.39 17.03 5.07
N LEU A 189 -6.39 17.90 4.85
CA LEU A 189 -6.44 18.80 3.68
C LEU A 189 -5.21 19.70 3.53
N ARG A 190 -4.53 20.02 4.63
CA ARG A 190 -3.31 20.85 4.66
C ARG A 190 -2.07 20.16 4.11
N ASP A 191 -2.06 18.83 4.05
CA ASP A 191 -0.92 18.04 3.61
C ASP A 191 -0.90 17.91 2.09
N PHE A 192 -0.52 18.99 1.41
CA PHE A 192 -0.58 19.09 -0.04
C PHE A 192 0.30 18.06 -0.74
N THR A 193 1.52 17.80 -0.25
CA THR A 193 2.45 16.86 -0.89
C THR A 193 1.86 15.46 -0.95
N HIS A 194 1.42 14.92 0.19
CA HIS A 194 0.78 13.61 0.25
C HIS A 194 -0.58 13.62 -0.46
N GLY A 195 -1.35 14.72 -0.34
CA GLY A 195 -2.63 14.90 -1.02
C GLY A 195 -2.56 14.82 -2.54
N VAL A 196 -1.44 15.18 -3.17
CA VAL A 196 -1.22 14.98 -4.62
C VAL A 196 -1.17 13.49 -4.96
N TYR A 197 -0.55 12.65 -4.12
CA TYR A 197 -0.60 11.20 -4.32
C TYR A 197 -2.01 10.65 -4.15
N CYS A 198 -2.79 11.12 -3.17
CA CYS A 198 -4.19 10.76 -3.04
C CYS A 198 -4.97 11.05 -4.34
N ASP A 199 -4.79 12.24 -4.93
CA ASP A 199 -5.50 12.65 -6.14
C ASP A 199 -5.08 11.85 -7.37
N GLU A 200 -3.77 11.71 -7.60
CA GLU A 200 -3.22 11.04 -8.78
C GLU A 200 -3.49 9.52 -8.75
N PHE A 201 -3.28 8.85 -7.62
CA PHE A 201 -3.52 7.42 -7.49
C PHE A 201 -5.01 7.08 -7.52
N ALA A 202 -5.88 7.93 -6.97
CA ALA A 202 -7.32 7.75 -7.08
C ALA A 202 -7.79 7.78 -8.53
N GLU A 203 -7.32 8.74 -9.34
CA GLU A 203 -7.65 8.81 -10.77
C GLU A 203 -7.02 7.66 -11.54
N TYR A 204 -5.71 7.43 -11.37
CA TYR A 204 -4.94 6.44 -12.11
C TYR A 204 -5.48 5.02 -11.91
N HIS A 205 -5.70 4.59 -10.67
CA HIS A 205 -6.18 3.23 -10.37
C HIS A 205 -7.69 3.06 -10.59
N THR A 206 -8.49 4.14 -10.56
CA THR A 206 -9.91 4.02 -10.92
C THR A 206 -10.12 3.95 -12.42
N ARG A 207 -9.40 4.74 -13.19
CA ARG A 207 -9.64 4.98 -14.62
C ARG A 207 -8.56 4.40 -15.53
N ASP A 208 -7.32 4.93 -15.42
CA ASP A 208 -6.27 4.64 -16.39
C ASP A 208 -5.89 3.15 -16.40
N MET A 209 -5.67 2.55 -15.24
CA MET A 209 -5.33 1.13 -15.12
C MET A 209 -6.46 0.23 -15.61
N THR A 210 -7.73 0.61 -15.35
CA THR A 210 -8.90 -0.12 -15.84
C THR A 210 -8.94 -0.10 -17.37
N VAL A 211 -8.81 1.09 -18.00
CA VAL A 211 -8.81 1.22 -19.46
C VAL A 211 -7.63 0.49 -20.08
N ARG A 212 -6.46 0.62 -19.47
CA ARG A 212 -5.22 -0.04 -19.92
C ARG A 212 -5.38 -1.56 -20.00
N ALA A 213 -5.94 -2.17 -18.96
CA ALA A 213 -6.18 -3.61 -18.91
C ALA A 213 -7.18 -4.13 -19.97
N ILE A 214 -8.15 -3.29 -20.38
CA ILE A 214 -9.19 -3.70 -21.35
C ILE A 214 -8.90 -3.28 -22.79
N SER A 215 -7.98 -2.34 -23.02
CA SER A 215 -7.63 -1.80 -24.35
C SER A 215 -6.42 -2.46 -25.01
N GLY A 216 -5.96 -3.60 -24.48
CA GLY A 216 -4.82 -4.35 -25.02
C GLY A 216 -3.45 -3.72 -24.71
N GLY A 217 -3.37 -2.88 -23.69
CA GLY A 217 -2.11 -2.43 -23.09
C GLY A 217 -1.58 -3.43 -22.07
N PHE A 218 -0.30 -3.36 -21.78
CA PHE A 218 0.26 -4.11 -20.64
C PHE A 218 -0.16 -3.45 -19.32
N VAL A 219 -0.29 -4.26 -18.28
CA VAL A 219 -0.54 -3.79 -16.91
C VAL A 219 0.81 -3.61 -16.22
N PRO A 220 1.25 -2.38 -15.88
CA PRO A 220 2.47 -2.18 -15.13
C PRO A 220 2.29 -2.68 -13.69
N SER A 221 3.36 -3.24 -13.11
CA SER A 221 3.41 -3.45 -11.68
C SER A 221 3.63 -2.13 -10.96
N SER A 222 3.00 -1.98 -9.81
CA SER A 222 3.22 -0.86 -8.88
C SER A 222 4.29 -1.20 -7.82
N GLY A 223 4.88 -2.41 -7.88
CA GLY A 223 5.86 -2.88 -6.91
C GLY A 223 5.26 -3.49 -5.65
N VAL A 224 3.99 -3.22 -5.39
CA VAL A 224 3.23 -3.67 -4.23
C VAL A 224 1.85 -4.16 -4.65
N GLY A 225 1.24 -5.07 -3.89
CA GLY A 225 -0.03 -5.67 -4.26
C GLY A 225 0.01 -6.35 -5.64
N THR A 226 1.18 -6.86 -6.04
CA THR A 226 1.39 -7.49 -7.34
C THR A 226 1.53 -8.98 -7.16
N GLY A 227 0.58 -9.74 -7.71
CA GLY A 227 0.60 -11.20 -7.74
C GLY A 227 1.15 -11.74 -9.05
N TYR A 228 2.02 -12.73 -8.96
CA TYR A 228 2.62 -13.45 -10.08
C TYR A 228 2.32 -14.93 -9.92
N ARG A 229 1.84 -15.60 -10.97
CA ARG A 229 1.91 -17.05 -10.98
C ARG A 229 3.36 -17.51 -11.04
N ARG A 230 3.65 -18.58 -10.32
CA ARG A 230 4.99 -19.16 -10.23
C ARG A 230 5.61 -19.40 -11.61
N GLU A 231 4.82 -19.96 -12.54
CA GLU A 231 5.28 -20.26 -13.89
C GLU A 231 5.62 -18.99 -14.70
N ALA A 232 4.96 -17.85 -14.42
CA ALA A 232 5.29 -16.59 -15.08
C ALA A 232 6.66 -16.06 -14.66
N LEU A 233 7.00 -16.17 -13.35
CA LEU A 233 8.33 -15.82 -12.86
C LEU A 233 9.41 -16.75 -13.39
N GLU A 234 9.14 -18.05 -13.55
CA GLU A 234 10.07 -18.97 -14.19
C GLU A 234 10.32 -18.64 -15.67
N ARG A 235 9.30 -18.19 -16.40
CA ARG A 235 9.49 -17.69 -17.78
C ARG A 235 10.42 -16.47 -17.79
N LEU A 236 10.27 -15.54 -16.85
CA LEU A 236 11.19 -14.40 -16.70
C LEU A 236 12.61 -14.86 -16.37
N ALA A 237 12.78 -15.77 -15.43
CA ALA A 237 14.07 -16.32 -15.03
C ALA A 237 14.79 -16.96 -16.23
N ARG A 238 14.10 -17.83 -16.99
CA ARG A 238 14.65 -18.47 -18.19
C ARG A 238 15.05 -17.45 -19.27
N ALA A 239 14.27 -16.38 -19.45
CA ALA A 239 14.54 -15.33 -20.43
C ALA A 239 15.67 -14.36 -20.01
N SER A 240 16.18 -14.43 -18.77
CA SER A 240 17.03 -13.40 -18.18
C SER A 240 18.15 -13.96 -17.29
N SER A 241 18.76 -15.07 -17.68
CA SER A 241 19.89 -15.67 -16.94
C SER A 241 19.60 -15.87 -15.44
N ASN A 242 18.43 -16.42 -15.15
CA ASN A 242 17.92 -16.70 -13.79
C ASN A 242 17.63 -15.46 -12.92
N ARG A 243 17.50 -14.27 -13.51
CA ARG A 243 17.12 -13.03 -12.83
C ARG A 243 15.67 -12.68 -13.13
N ILE A 244 14.84 -12.59 -12.12
CA ILE A 244 13.43 -12.21 -12.25
C ILE A 244 13.32 -10.68 -12.32
N PHE A 245 13.94 -10.01 -11.37
CA PHE A 245 13.97 -8.54 -11.30
C PHE A 245 15.31 -8.03 -11.80
N ASP A 246 15.28 -6.97 -12.61
CA ASP A 246 16.49 -6.36 -13.17
C ASP A 246 17.14 -5.42 -12.13
N PRO A 247 18.34 -5.76 -11.58
CA PRO A 247 18.99 -4.94 -10.55
C PRO A 247 19.43 -3.54 -11.03
N GLU A 248 19.54 -3.34 -12.35
CA GLU A 248 19.93 -2.04 -12.93
C GLU A 248 18.73 -1.13 -13.19
N ALA A 249 17.50 -1.66 -13.13
CA ALA A 249 16.28 -0.89 -13.32
C ALA A 249 15.96 -0.07 -12.06
N LEU A 250 15.68 1.22 -12.23
CA LEU A 250 15.20 2.09 -11.14
C LEU A 250 13.72 1.86 -10.80
N THR A 251 12.98 1.20 -11.68
CA THR A 251 11.59 0.79 -11.55
C THR A 251 11.45 -0.64 -12.10
N GLU A 252 12.03 -1.59 -11.38
CA GLU A 252 12.07 -3.01 -11.73
C GLU A 252 10.67 -3.61 -11.85
N ASP A 253 9.75 -3.10 -11.08
CA ASP A 253 8.33 -3.40 -11.05
C ASP A 253 7.66 -3.09 -12.40
N TYR A 254 7.76 -1.85 -12.87
CA TYR A 254 7.24 -1.42 -14.16
C TYR A 254 7.83 -2.25 -15.32
N VAL A 255 9.15 -2.47 -15.27
CA VAL A 255 9.89 -3.27 -16.26
C VAL A 255 9.34 -4.71 -16.32
N ASN A 256 9.07 -5.33 -15.18
CA ASN A 256 8.55 -6.69 -15.11
C ASN A 256 7.14 -6.81 -15.69
N GLY A 257 6.26 -5.84 -15.43
CA GLY A 257 4.93 -5.82 -16.04
C GLY A 257 5.00 -5.86 -17.57
N LEU A 258 5.87 -5.04 -18.17
CA LEU A 258 6.07 -4.99 -19.62
C LEU A 258 6.76 -6.26 -20.17
N ARG A 259 7.79 -6.79 -19.45
CA ARG A 259 8.49 -8.02 -19.87
C ARG A 259 7.56 -9.23 -19.89
N LEU A 260 6.74 -9.40 -18.86
CA LEU A 260 5.75 -10.49 -18.79
C LEU A 260 4.73 -10.37 -19.93
N PHE A 261 4.25 -9.16 -20.22
CA PHE A 261 3.35 -8.93 -21.35
C PHE A 261 3.99 -9.37 -22.68
N ARG A 262 5.25 -9.01 -22.92
CA ARG A 262 6.00 -9.40 -24.13
C ARG A 262 6.30 -10.90 -24.22
N LEU A 263 6.38 -11.59 -23.09
CA LEU A 263 6.48 -13.04 -23.01
C LEU A 263 5.14 -13.75 -23.22
N GLY A 264 4.06 -13.00 -23.53
CA GLY A 264 2.73 -13.54 -23.76
C GLY A 264 1.98 -13.95 -22.49
N CYS A 265 2.43 -13.51 -21.32
CA CYS A 265 1.73 -13.75 -20.07
C CYS A 265 0.43 -12.95 -20.00
N THR A 266 -0.65 -13.59 -19.55
CA THR A 266 -1.94 -12.95 -19.36
C THR A 266 -1.93 -12.05 -18.14
N GLN A 267 -2.48 -10.83 -18.26
CA GLN A 267 -2.43 -9.83 -17.19
C GLN A 267 -3.82 -9.37 -16.79
N ALA A 268 -4.01 -9.11 -15.50
CA ALA A 268 -5.22 -8.52 -14.96
C ALA A 268 -4.90 -7.34 -14.04
N PHE A 269 -5.73 -6.32 -14.12
CA PHE A 269 -5.85 -5.29 -13.10
C PHE A 269 -7.14 -5.53 -12.31
N VAL A 270 -7.03 -5.61 -10.99
CA VAL A 270 -8.20 -5.81 -10.11
C VAL A 270 -9.00 -4.51 -10.05
N PRO A 271 -10.26 -4.48 -10.52
CA PRO A 271 -10.99 -3.24 -10.60
C PRO A 271 -11.39 -2.73 -9.20
N LEU A 272 -11.23 -1.43 -8.97
CA LEU A 272 -11.90 -0.74 -7.87
C LEU A 272 -13.39 -0.72 -8.15
N GLY A 273 -14.15 -1.67 -7.61
CA GLY A 273 -15.57 -1.93 -7.93
C GLY A 273 -16.41 -0.65 -8.14
N LEU A 274 -16.96 -0.50 -9.35
CA LEU A 274 -17.86 0.58 -9.71
C LEU A 274 -19.30 0.15 -9.41
N GLY A 275 -19.85 0.54 -8.26
CA GLY A 275 -21.27 0.40 -7.98
C GLY A 275 -21.70 -0.76 -7.09
N SER A 276 -20.80 -1.54 -6.52
CA SER A 276 -21.14 -2.38 -5.37
C SER A 276 -21.15 -1.49 -4.12
N GLY A 277 -22.19 -1.56 -3.32
CA GLY A 277 -22.24 -0.91 -2.01
C GLY A 277 -21.28 -1.53 -0.99
N ALA A 278 -20.15 -2.07 -1.46
CA ALA A 278 -19.09 -2.57 -0.60
C ALA A 278 -18.41 -1.39 0.10
N PRO A 279 -18.41 -1.34 1.43
CA PRO A 279 -17.84 -0.24 2.18
C PRO A 279 -16.33 -0.11 2.01
N ASP A 280 -15.64 -1.18 1.58
CA ASP A 280 -14.19 -1.24 1.50
C ASP A 280 -13.69 -1.50 0.08
N LEU A 281 -12.87 -0.57 -0.41
CA LEU A 281 -12.16 -0.72 -1.69
C LEU A 281 -10.94 -1.62 -1.48
N VAL A 282 -10.91 -2.79 -2.13
CA VAL A 282 -9.75 -3.68 -2.07
C VAL A 282 -8.58 -3.02 -2.78
N ALA A 283 -7.61 -2.59 -2.00
CA ALA A 283 -6.40 -1.90 -2.46
C ALA A 283 -5.31 -2.00 -1.40
N THR A 284 -4.07 -2.18 -1.83
CA THR A 284 -2.91 -1.91 -0.98
C THR A 284 -2.87 -0.44 -0.62
N ARG A 285 -2.56 -0.09 0.63
CA ARG A 285 -2.46 1.30 1.06
C ARG A 285 -1.08 1.62 1.59
N GLU A 286 -0.57 2.78 1.17
CA GLU A 286 0.77 3.26 1.51
C GLU A 286 0.74 4.68 2.07
N LEU A 287 1.74 5.00 2.90
CA LEU A 287 2.02 6.36 3.31
C LEU A 287 3.07 6.97 2.39
N PHE A 288 2.63 7.69 1.37
CA PHE A 288 3.52 8.39 0.44
C PHE A 288 4.24 9.58 1.11
N PRO A 289 5.33 10.09 0.49
CA PRO A 289 6.07 11.22 1.03
C PRO A 289 5.22 12.43 1.39
N GLN A 290 5.44 12.97 2.59
CA GLN A 290 4.74 14.16 3.09
C GLN A 290 5.56 15.45 2.86
N SER A 291 6.87 15.34 2.63
CA SER A 291 7.73 16.48 2.36
C SER A 291 8.04 16.64 0.87
N TRP A 292 8.17 17.90 0.42
CA TRP A 292 8.55 18.22 -0.96
C TRP A 292 9.83 17.51 -1.41
N GLY A 293 10.86 17.51 -0.56
CA GLY A 293 12.17 16.92 -0.91
C GLY A 293 12.09 15.40 -1.10
N ALA A 294 11.36 14.69 -0.24
CA ALA A 294 11.15 13.24 -0.37
C ALA A 294 10.31 12.91 -1.61
N ALA A 295 9.22 13.64 -1.84
CA ALA A 295 8.39 13.49 -3.02
C ALA A 295 9.17 13.76 -4.32
N LEU A 296 10.02 14.80 -4.34
CA LEU A 296 10.87 15.11 -5.47
C LEU A 296 11.86 13.97 -5.78
N ARG A 297 12.51 13.39 -4.76
CA ARG A 297 13.41 12.23 -4.95
C ARG A 297 12.67 11.04 -5.55
N GLN A 298 11.52 10.68 -4.99
CA GLN A 298 10.73 9.54 -5.45
C GLN A 298 10.23 9.75 -6.90
N ARG A 299 9.64 10.91 -7.22
CA ARG A 299 9.13 11.22 -8.56
C ARG A 299 10.25 11.33 -9.59
N THR A 300 11.41 11.89 -9.21
CA THR A 300 12.60 11.88 -10.08
C THR A 300 13.00 10.45 -10.45
N ARG A 301 12.98 9.52 -9.47
CA ARG A 301 13.26 8.10 -9.72
C ARG A 301 12.24 7.48 -10.68
N TRP A 302 10.95 7.72 -10.46
CA TRP A 302 9.88 7.20 -11.33
C TRP A 302 10.00 7.74 -12.77
N VAL A 303 10.18 9.04 -12.95
CA VAL A 303 10.36 9.61 -14.29
C VAL A 303 11.62 9.05 -14.97
N THR A 304 12.72 8.89 -14.24
CA THR A 304 13.96 8.32 -14.78
C THR A 304 13.75 6.86 -15.19
N GLY A 305 13.16 6.02 -14.32
CA GLY A 305 12.97 4.60 -14.59
C GLY A 305 11.94 4.32 -15.68
N ILE A 306 10.75 4.90 -15.55
CA ILE A 306 9.62 4.62 -16.47
C ILE A 306 9.83 5.31 -17.82
N ALA A 307 10.08 6.62 -17.81
CA ALA A 307 10.07 7.40 -19.05
C ALA A 307 11.40 7.37 -19.79
N LEU A 308 12.55 7.38 -19.09
CA LEU A 308 13.88 7.49 -19.73
C LEU A 308 14.57 6.12 -19.89
N GLN A 309 14.78 5.35 -18.80
CA GLN A 309 15.33 4.00 -18.91
C GLN A 309 14.39 3.06 -19.67
N GLY A 310 13.08 3.11 -19.38
CA GLY A 310 12.09 2.34 -20.11
C GLY A 310 12.04 2.68 -21.60
N TRP A 311 12.28 3.94 -21.97
CA TRP A 311 12.43 4.30 -23.40
C TRP A 311 13.72 3.71 -23.99
N GLN A 312 14.83 3.83 -23.31
CA GLN A 312 16.12 3.30 -23.77
C GLN A 312 16.05 1.77 -23.97
N GLN A 313 15.41 1.05 -23.05
CA GLN A 313 15.37 -0.41 -23.02
C GLN A 313 14.34 -0.99 -24.02
N PHE A 314 13.17 -0.37 -24.14
CA PHE A 314 12.04 -0.95 -24.88
C PHE A 314 11.68 -0.21 -26.18
N GLY A 315 12.14 1.04 -26.36
CA GLY A 315 11.84 1.85 -27.54
C GLY A 315 10.35 2.13 -27.71
N TRP A 316 9.89 2.16 -28.97
CA TRP A 316 8.51 2.36 -29.41
C TRP A 316 8.00 1.13 -30.17
N ARG A 317 8.41 -0.06 -29.78
CA ARG A 317 8.05 -1.32 -30.43
C ARG A 317 6.95 -2.01 -29.66
N GLY A 318 6.06 -2.72 -30.37
CA GLY A 318 4.98 -3.51 -29.79
C GLY A 318 3.68 -3.40 -30.57
N THR A 319 2.60 -3.88 -29.99
CA THR A 319 1.25 -3.71 -30.55
C THR A 319 0.82 -2.23 -30.52
N PRO A 320 -0.15 -1.80 -31.33
CA PRO A 320 -0.65 -0.41 -31.26
C PRO A 320 -1.08 0.01 -29.86
N GLY A 321 -1.72 -0.89 -29.11
CA GLY A 321 -2.12 -0.65 -27.73
C GLY A 321 -0.92 -0.47 -26.81
N GLU A 322 0.13 -1.31 -26.95
CA GLU A 322 1.37 -1.18 -26.17
C GLU A 322 2.08 0.15 -26.48
N VAL A 323 2.25 0.51 -27.75
CA VAL A 323 2.88 1.77 -28.16
C VAL A 323 2.11 2.99 -27.64
N TYR A 324 0.78 2.95 -27.68
CA TYR A 324 -0.07 4.01 -27.13
C TYR A 324 0.17 4.21 -25.63
N TRP A 325 0.20 3.11 -24.85
CA TRP A 325 0.43 3.22 -23.41
C TRP A 325 1.88 3.59 -23.07
N LEU A 326 2.86 3.13 -23.83
CA LEU A 326 4.25 3.60 -23.71
C LEU A 326 4.36 5.11 -23.97
N TRP A 327 3.59 5.64 -24.94
CA TRP A 327 3.53 7.07 -25.16
C TRP A 327 2.89 7.81 -23.97
N ARG A 328 1.79 7.29 -23.44
CA ARG A 328 1.15 7.88 -22.25
C ARG A 328 2.08 7.90 -21.04
N ASP A 329 2.84 6.86 -20.80
CA ASP A 329 3.81 6.79 -19.71
C ASP A 329 4.96 7.81 -19.85
N ARG A 330 5.25 8.25 -21.08
CA ARG A 330 6.36 9.17 -21.43
C ARG A 330 5.91 10.59 -21.73
N LYS A 331 4.62 10.81 -22.02
CA LYS A 331 4.11 12.15 -22.39
C LYS A 331 4.37 13.21 -21.31
N GLY A 332 4.52 12.79 -20.04
CA GLY A 332 4.86 13.67 -18.92
C GLY A 332 6.21 14.39 -19.07
N LEU A 333 7.15 13.85 -19.84
CA LEU A 333 8.45 14.53 -20.12
C LEU A 333 8.25 15.91 -20.74
N ILE A 334 7.23 16.07 -21.58
CA ILE A 334 6.87 17.34 -22.22
C ILE A 334 5.65 17.96 -21.51
N GLY A 335 4.67 17.14 -21.15
CA GLY A 335 3.40 17.59 -20.59
C GLY A 335 3.55 18.27 -19.23
N ASN A 336 4.46 17.81 -18.35
CA ASN A 336 4.65 18.43 -17.03
C ASN A 336 5.16 19.88 -17.14
N PRO A 337 6.25 20.20 -17.89
CA PRO A 337 6.67 21.58 -18.11
C PRO A 337 5.59 22.45 -18.76
N LEU A 338 4.87 21.92 -19.74
CA LEU A 338 3.79 22.66 -20.40
C LEU A 338 2.62 22.95 -19.45
N SER A 339 2.28 22.03 -18.56
CA SER A 339 1.21 22.21 -17.56
C SER A 339 1.57 23.31 -16.56
N LEU A 340 2.81 23.37 -16.08
CA LEU A 340 3.27 24.45 -15.20
C LEU A 340 3.25 25.79 -15.93
N LEU A 341 3.74 25.82 -17.17
CA LEU A 341 3.71 27.05 -17.99
C LEU A 341 2.26 27.51 -18.24
N ALA A 342 1.33 26.58 -18.50
CA ALA A 342 -0.08 26.90 -18.67
C ALA A 342 -0.70 27.50 -17.39
N ASN A 343 -0.39 26.94 -16.21
CA ASN A 343 -0.82 27.49 -14.92
C ASN A 343 -0.28 28.93 -14.72
N ALA A 344 1.01 29.15 -15.01
CA ALA A 344 1.63 30.48 -14.90
C ALA A 344 1.00 31.48 -15.89
N MET A 345 0.74 31.05 -17.12
CA MET A 345 0.07 31.87 -18.13
C MET A 345 -1.37 32.20 -17.77
N PHE A 346 -2.09 31.25 -17.16
CA PHE A 346 -3.43 31.47 -16.66
C PHE A 346 -3.46 32.55 -15.55
N VAL A 347 -2.60 32.41 -14.54
CA VAL A 347 -2.48 33.40 -13.44
C VAL A 347 -2.10 34.77 -13.99
N TYR A 348 -1.11 34.83 -14.87
CA TYR A 348 -0.70 36.08 -15.54
C TYR A 348 -1.84 36.68 -16.36
N GLY A 349 -2.59 35.86 -17.10
CA GLY A 349 -3.73 36.29 -17.91
C GLY A 349 -4.85 36.90 -17.08
N VAL A 350 -5.13 36.31 -15.91
CA VAL A 350 -6.09 36.87 -14.94
C VAL A 350 -5.59 38.21 -14.39
N ALA A 351 -4.34 38.26 -13.91
CA ALA A 351 -3.75 39.46 -13.29
C ALA A 351 -3.64 40.67 -14.24
N THR A 352 -3.44 40.43 -15.54
CA THR A 352 -3.22 41.49 -16.53
C THR A 352 -4.39 41.71 -17.47
N SER A 353 -5.55 41.05 -17.24
CA SER A 353 -6.73 41.09 -18.14
C SER A 353 -6.34 40.76 -19.59
N LEU A 354 -5.46 39.78 -19.79
CA LEU A 354 -4.92 39.42 -21.09
C LEU A 354 -5.99 39.00 -22.10
N TRP A 355 -7.14 38.50 -21.61
CA TRP A 355 -8.30 38.10 -22.40
C TRP A 355 -8.82 39.20 -23.33
N THR A 356 -8.67 40.48 -22.95
CA THR A 356 -9.12 41.63 -23.74
C THR A 356 -8.19 41.96 -24.90
N ARG A 357 -6.99 41.32 -24.94
CA ARG A 357 -5.91 41.62 -25.88
C ARG A 357 -5.62 40.51 -26.85
N ILE A 358 -6.25 39.35 -26.69
CA ILE A 358 -6.05 38.16 -27.57
C ILE A 358 -7.03 38.21 -28.74
N GLY A 359 -6.55 37.75 -29.90
CA GLY A 359 -7.36 37.63 -31.09
C GLY A 359 -8.42 36.51 -30.97
N PRO A 360 -9.51 36.56 -31.77
CA PRO A 360 -10.66 35.65 -31.64
C PRO A 360 -10.29 34.16 -31.76
N ALA A 361 -9.30 33.81 -32.58
CA ALA A 361 -8.85 32.43 -32.74
C ALA A 361 -8.17 31.89 -31.47
N ALA A 362 -7.23 32.68 -30.90
CA ALA A 362 -6.55 32.30 -29.66
C ALA A 362 -7.54 32.25 -28.48
N ALA A 363 -8.50 33.16 -28.42
CA ALA A 363 -9.55 33.14 -27.40
C ALA A 363 -10.37 31.86 -27.47
N ARG A 364 -10.85 31.42 -28.66
CA ARG A 364 -11.62 30.20 -28.84
C ARG A 364 -10.84 28.96 -28.38
N VAL A 365 -9.56 28.83 -28.75
CA VAL A 365 -8.73 27.69 -28.35
C VAL A 365 -8.50 27.72 -26.84
N SER A 366 -8.22 28.88 -26.25
CA SER A 366 -8.03 29.02 -24.78
C SER A 366 -9.29 28.66 -24.01
N ILE A 367 -10.48 29.09 -24.48
CA ILE A 367 -11.76 28.72 -23.86
C ILE A 367 -12.01 27.21 -23.96
N ALA A 368 -11.78 26.61 -25.14
CA ALA A 368 -11.90 25.15 -25.33
C ALA A 368 -10.96 24.39 -24.39
N THR A 369 -9.70 24.84 -24.28
CA THR A 369 -8.71 24.25 -23.37
C THR A 369 -9.15 24.36 -21.91
N LEU A 370 -9.63 25.54 -21.48
CA LEU A 370 -10.12 25.76 -20.13
C LEU A 370 -11.33 24.85 -19.82
N ALA A 371 -12.31 24.80 -20.73
CA ALA A 371 -13.47 23.93 -20.57
C ALA A 371 -13.06 22.46 -20.42
N LEU A 372 -12.11 21.99 -21.26
CA LEU A 372 -11.58 20.65 -21.16
C LEU A 372 -10.87 20.39 -19.82
N GLN A 373 -10.06 21.33 -19.34
CA GLN A 373 -9.38 21.20 -18.05
C GLN A 373 -10.38 21.20 -16.87
N LEU A 374 -11.47 21.94 -16.95
CA LEU A 374 -12.55 21.87 -15.94
C LEU A 374 -13.22 20.49 -15.92
N VAL A 375 -13.53 19.93 -17.08
CA VAL A 375 -14.07 18.56 -17.19
C VAL A 375 -13.09 17.55 -16.58
N ARG A 376 -11.81 17.63 -16.95
CA ARG A 376 -10.76 16.75 -16.42
C ARG A 376 -10.61 16.86 -14.89
N THR A 377 -10.62 18.10 -14.38
CA THR A 377 -10.58 18.35 -12.93
C THR A 377 -11.81 17.77 -12.24
N GLY A 378 -13.00 17.91 -12.85
CA GLY A 378 -14.24 17.32 -12.35
C GLY A 378 -14.19 15.79 -12.27
N ILE A 379 -13.66 15.14 -13.30
CA ILE A 379 -13.48 13.66 -13.30
C ILE A 379 -12.52 13.23 -12.18
N ARG A 380 -11.36 13.89 -12.04
CA ARG A 380 -10.43 13.64 -10.92
C ARG A 380 -11.10 13.85 -9.58
N MET A 381 -11.83 14.95 -9.40
CA MET A 381 -12.60 15.22 -8.18
C MET A 381 -13.59 14.09 -7.87
N GLY A 382 -14.27 13.56 -8.89
CA GLY A 382 -15.19 12.42 -8.75
C GLY A 382 -14.47 11.15 -8.27
N CYS A 383 -13.31 10.82 -8.85
CA CYS A 383 -12.48 9.68 -8.40
C CYS A 383 -12.02 9.87 -6.95
N VAL A 384 -11.54 11.06 -6.60
CA VAL A 384 -11.07 11.41 -5.26
C VAL A 384 -12.21 11.41 -4.24
N ALA A 385 -13.36 11.98 -4.60
CA ALA A 385 -14.54 12.04 -3.72
C ALA A 385 -15.03 10.63 -3.34
N ARG A 386 -14.95 9.69 -4.27
CA ARG A 386 -15.34 8.30 -4.05
C ARG A 386 -14.46 7.59 -3.02
N ILE A 387 -13.16 7.92 -2.95
CA ILE A 387 -12.18 7.23 -2.11
C ILE A 387 -11.96 7.97 -0.79
N TYR A 388 -11.84 9.30 -0.84
CA TYR A 388 -11.46 10.15 0.29
C TYR A 388 -12.59 11.09 0.76
N GLY A 389 -13.74 11.05 0.10
CA GLY A 389 -14.89 11.89 0.42
C GLY A 389 -14.91 13.24 -0.31
N VAL A 390 -16.12 13.83 -0.37
CA VAL A 390 -16.39 15.06 -1.13
C VAL A 390 -15.57 16.24 -0.62
N VAL A 391 -15.46 16.40 0.70
CA VAL A 391 -14.72 17.52 1.31
C VAL A 391 -13.24 17.51 0.89
N PHE A 392 -12.60 16.32 0.91
CA PHE A 392 -11.22 16.20 0.48
C PHE A 392 -11.04 16.51 -1.02
N SER A 393 -12.03 16.13 -1.85
CA SER A 393 -11.98 16.35 -3.30
C SER A 393 -12.04 17.84 -3.68
N LEU A 394 -12.60 18.72 -2.85
CA LEU A 394 -12.61 20.17 -3.10
C LEU A 394 -11.20 20.79 -3.14
N GLY A 395 -10.22 20.14 -2.54
CA GLY A 395 -8.81 20.54 -2.59
C GLY A 395 -8.09 20.21 -3.90
N VAL A 396 -8.66 19.36 -4.76
CA VAL A 396 -8.03 18.87 -6.01
C VAL A 396 -7.55 20.01 -6.93
N PRO A 397 -8.31 21.07 -7.22
CA PRO A 397 -7.83 22.14 -8.10
C PRO A 397 -6.54 22.81 -7.60
N PHE A 398 -6.42 23.02 -6.29
CA PHE A 398 -5.24 23.64 -5.68
C PHE A 398 -4.06 22.67 -5.64
N ARG A 399 -4.30 21.43 -5.25
CA ARG A 399 -3.27 20.38 -5.26
C ARG A 399 -2.76 20.05 -6.67
N ALA A 400 -3.61 20.20 -7.69
CA ALA A 400 -3.19 20.01 -9.08
C ALA A 400 -2.13 21.04 -9.52
N VAL A 401 -2.27 22.31 -9.13
CA VAL A 401 -1.26 23.35 -9.40
C VAL A 401 0.07 23.02 -8.70
N TYR A 402 -0.02 22.65 -7.41
CA TYR A 402 1.15 22.23 -6.63
C TYR A 402 1.81 20.96 -7.23
N GLY A 403 1.01 19.96 -7.62
CA GLY A 403 1.47 18.73 -8.28
C GLY A 403 2.14 18.99 -9.61
N ASN A 404 1.61 19.91 -10.43
CA ASN A 404 2.24 20.32 -11.69
C ASN A 404 3.63 20.93 -11.47
N ALA A 405 3.81 21.74 -10.43
CA ALA A 405 5.11 22.27 -10.07
C ALA A 405 6.08 21.15 -9.64
N LEU A 406 5.64 20.27 -8.73
CA LEU A 406 6.42 19.13 -8.26
C LEU A 406 6.85 18.21 -9.42
N ASN A 407 5.91 17.82 -10.29
CA ASN A 407 6.14 16.95 -11.43
C ASN A 407 7.10 17.60 -12.46
N THR A 408 6.99 18.92 -12.67
CA THR A 408 7.89 19.66 -13.57
C THR A 408 9.32 19.66 -13.04
N VAL A 409 9.52 19.98 -11.76
CA VAL A 409 10.84 19.98 -11.14
C VAL A 409 11.44 18.58 -11.16
N ALA A 410 10.63 17.54 -10.82
CA ALA A 410 11.07 16.15 -10.91
C ALA A 410 11.47 15.74 -12.32
N THR A 411 10.74 16.20 -13.34
CA THR A 411 11.06 15.94 -14.75
C THR A 411 12.40 16.56 -15.15
N PHE A 412 12.65 17.83 -14.80
CA PHE A 412 13.94 18.47 -15.10
C PHE A 412 15.10 17.80 -14.37
N HIS A 413 14.92 17.43 -13.09
CA HIS A 413 15.93 16.68 -12.34
C HIS A 413 16.20 15.31 -12.97
N ALA A 414 15.16 14.59 -13.40
CA ALA A 414 15.30 13.29 -14.04
C ALA A 414 16.07 13.39 -15.35
N VAL A 415 15.65 14.30 -16.23
CA VAL A 415 16.32 14.52 -17.55
C VAL A 415 17.77 14.95 -17.36
N GLY A 416 18.03 15.91 -16.47
CA GLY A 416 19.39 16.40 -16.20
C GLY A 416 20.30 15.30 -15.66
N ARG A 417 19.86 14.56 -14.63
CA ARG A 417 20.64 13.45 -14.06
C ARG A 417 20.88 12.33 -15.06
N TYR A 418 19.85 11.98 -15.84
CA TYR A 418 19.97 10.96 -16.87
C TYR A 418 20.96 11.37 -17.97
N ALA A 419 20.88 12.61 -18.46
CA ALA A 419 21.81 13.13 -19.48
C ALA A 419 23.25 13.13 -18.97
N VAL A 420 23.49 13.60 -17.75
CA VAL A 420 24.83 13.62 -17.12
C VAL A 420 25.36 12.20 -16.93
N ALA A 421 24.56 11.27 -16.38
CA ALA A 421 24.98 9.89 -16.18
C ALA A 421 25.37 9.23 -17.50
N ARG A 422 24.58 9.46 -18.56
CA ARG A 422 24.86 8.92 -19.90
C ARG A 422 26.11 9.55 -20.55
N ALA A 423 26.27 10.84 -20.41
CA ALA A 423 27.47 11.53 -20.94
C ALA A 423 28.77 11.08 -20.25
N MET A 424 28.68 10.73 -18.96
CA MET A 424 29.83 10.29 -18.15
C MET A 424 30.01 8.78 -18.12
N GLY A 425 29.13 7.98 -18.76
CA GLY A 425 29.16 6.52 -18.71
C GLY A 425 28.96 5.96 -17.28
N ARG A 426 28.28 6.71 -16.39
CA ARG A 426 28.06 6.30 -14.99
C ARG A 426 26.72 5.61 -14.82
N PRO A 427 26.64 4.53 -13.99
CA PRO A 427 25.37 3.90 -13.66
C PRO A 427 24.49 4.88 -12.86
N LEU A 428 23.18 4.80 -13.09
CA LEU A 428 22.19 5.50 -12.28
C LEU A 428 22.06 4.78 -10.95
N LYS A 429 22.35 5.46 -9.84
CA LYS A 429 22.23 4.88 -8.50
C LYS A 429 20.80 5.01 -7.97
N TRP A 430 20.29 3.92 -7.38
CA TRP A 430 19.07 3.93 -6.58
C TRP A 430 19.27 4.76 -5.31
N LEU A 431 18.29 5.60 -4.98
CA LEU A 431 18.27 6.40 -3.75
C LEU A 431 17.08 5.93 -2.92
N LYS A 432 17.35 5.41 -1.71
CA LYS A 432 16.31 5.00 -0.77
C LYS A 432 15.38 6.18 -0.44
N THR A 433 14.07 5.92 -0.43
CA THR A 433 13.06 6.81 0.14
C THR A 433 12.93 6.46 1.63
N GLU A 434 12.85 7.45 2.51
CA GLU A 434 12.54 7.23 3.91
C GLU A 434 11.07 6.86 4.06
N HIS A 435 10.81 5.77 4.78
CA HIS A 435 9.47 5.25 5.00
C HIS A 435 9.04 5.53 6.45
N ALA A 436 7.75 5.84 6.62
CA ALA A 436 7.13 6.03 7.93
C ALA A 436 5.88 5.14 8.02
N TYR A 437 5.73 4.44 9.13
CA TYR A 437 4.58 3.59 9.35
C TYR A 437 3.35 4.43 9.76
N PRO A 438 2.13 4.09 9.30
CA PRO A 438 0.92 4.85 9.57
C PRO A 438 0.58 4.97 11.06
N SER A 439 -0.18 6.01 11.42
CA SER A 439 -0.68 6.19 12.78
C SER A 439 -1.68 5.09 13.17
N ARG A 440 -1.78 4.82 14.49
CA ARG A 440 -2.71 3.84 15.04
C ARG A 440 -4.17 4.06 14.61
N ALA A 441 -4.62 5.30 14.53
CA ALA A 441 -5.99 5.62 14.10
C ALA A 441 -6.29 5.15 12.68
N THR A 442 -5.30 5.27 11.79
CA THR A 442 -5.40 4.80 10.40
C THR A 442 -5.45 3.26 10.32
N LEU A 443 -4.69 2.57 11.19
CA LEU A 443 -4.66 1.11 11.25
C LEU A 443 -5.97 0.51 11.74
N LEU A 444 -6.62 1.13 12.72
CA LEU A 444 -7.87 0.65 13.31
C LEU A 444 -9.06 0.60 12.35
N SER A 445 -8.99 1.26 11.21
CA SER A 445 -10.04 1.20 10.17
C SER A 445 -10.13 -0.17 9.46
N HIS A 446 -9.16 -1.06 9.67
CA HIS A 446 -9.05 -2.36 8.98
C HIS A 446 -9.13 -3.57 9.94
N LYS A 447 -9.84 -3.45 11.06
CA LYS A 447 -9.95 -4.52 12.08
C LYS A 447 -10.62 -5.79 11.56
N ARG A 448 -10.05 -6.94 11.95
CA ARG A 448 -10.58 -8.29 11.68
C ARG A 448 -11.35 -8.87 12.86
N ARG A 449 -12.17 -9.92 12.57
CA ARG A 449 -12.76 -10.75 13.61
C ARG A 449 -11.68 -11.62 14.26
N LEU A 450 -11.81 -11.89 15.56
CA LEU A 450 -10.86 -12.71 16.33
C LEU A 450 -10.63 -14.08 15.68
N GLY A 451 -11.71 -14.73 15.22
CA GLY A 451 -11.61 -16.04 14.56
C GLY A 451 -10.74 -16.03 13.31
N ASP A 452 -10.84 -14.95 12.49
CA ASP A 452 -10.03 -14.80 11.28
C ASP A 452 -8.53 -14.62 11.61
N ILE A 453 -8.22 -13.97 12.74
CA ILE A 453 -6.83 -13.81 13.22
C ILE A 453 -6.29 -15.15 13.70
N LEU A 454 -7.05 -15.87 14.51
CA LEU A 454 -6.65 -17.16 15.07
C LEU A 454 -6.33 -18.19 13.98
N THR A 455 -7.15 -18.25 12.93
CA THR A 455 -6.90 -19.15 11.80
C THR A 455 -5.79 -18.62 10.89
N GLY A 456 -5.77 -17.32 10.60
CA GLY A 456 -4.75 -16.69 9.77
C GLY A 456 -3.34 -16.77 10.35
N SER A 457 -3.20 -16.67 11.68
CA SER A 457 -1.92 -16.80 12.40
C SER A 457 -1.52 -18.26 12.69
N GLY A 458 -2.41 -19.23 12.36
CA GLY A 458 -2.14 -20.65 12.58
C GLY A 458 -2.34 -21.13 14.02
N TYR A 459 -2.95 -20.30 14.88
CA TYR A 459 -3.26 -20.68 16.26
C TYR A 459 -4.43 -21.66 16.35
N LEU A 460 -5.31 -21.68 15.36
CA LEU A 460 -6.48 -22.54 15.29
C LEU A 460 -6.72 -22.99 13.85
N THR A 461 -7.16 -24.24 13.64
CA THR A 461 -7.57 -24.68 12.30
C THR A 461 -8.97 -24.15 11.96
N PRO A 462 -9.32 -23.99 10.66
CA PRO A 462 -10.66 -23.58 10.26
C PRO A 462 -11.77 -24.50 10.79
N GLU A 463 -11.51 -25.83 10.84
CA GLU A 463 -12.44 -26.83 11.33
C GLU A 463 -12.65 -26.69 12.86
N ALA A 464 -11.58 -26.44 13.61
CA ALA A 464 -11.65 -26.20 15.05
C ALA A 464 -12.40 -24.90 15.36
N LEU A 465 -12.22 -23.84 14.55
CA LEU A 465 -12.98 -22.60 14.66
C LEU A 465 -14.47 -22.83 14.37
N ALA A 466 -14.81 -23.53 13.29
CA ALA A 466 -16.21 -23.85 12.94
C ALA A 466 -16.89 -24.63 14.08
N SER A 467 -16.23 -25.67 14.59
CA SER A 467 -16.74 -26.45 15.75
C SER A 467 -16.91 -25.61 17.02
N ALA A 468 -16.01 -24.64 17.27
CA ALA A 468 -16.11 -23.73 18.40
C ALA A 468 -17.28 -22.76 18.25
N LEU A 469 -17.53 -22.25 17.04
CA LEU A 469 -18.65 -21.35 16.75
C LEU A 469 -20.00 -22.06 16.86
N GLU A 470 -20.11 -23.33 16.46
CA GLU A 470 -21.32 -24.14 16.62
C GLU A 470 -21.65 -24.42 18.11
N SER A 471 -20.62 -24.57 18.94
CA SER A 471 -20.76 -24.83 20.38
C SER A 471 -20.77 -23.58 21.26
N LEU A 472 -20.64 -22.38 20.68
CA LEU A 472 -20.51 -21.13 21.42
C LEU A 472 -21.81 -20.73 22.13
N PRO A 473 -21.83 -20.66 23.48
CA PRO A 473 -22.99 -20.17 24.22
C PRO A 473 -23.28 -18.70 23.91
N PRO A 474 -24.55 -18.26 23.82
CA PRO A 474 -24.90 -16.87 23.52
C PRO A 474 -24.37 -15.83 24.51
N SER A 475 -24.03 -16.25 25.73
CA SER A 475 -23.54 -15.42 26.83
C SER A 475 -22.01 -15.23 26.85
N LEU A 476 -21.26 -16.05 26.10
CA LEU A 476 -19.80 -16.04 26.10
C LEU A 476 -19.22 -15.40 24.81
N ARG A 477 -18.06 -14.80 24.96
CA ARG A 477 -17.27 -14.36 23.79
C ARG A 477 -16.47 -15.54 23.24
N LEU A 478 -16.22 -15.54 21.93
CA LEU A 478 -15.47 -16.62 21.27
C LEU A 478 -14.12 -16.92 21.94
N GLY A 479 -13.37 -15.87 22.32
CA GLY A 479 -12.05 -16.05 22.98
C GLY A 479 -12.19 -16.78 24.32
N GLU A 480 -13.12 -16.36 25.17
CA GLU A 480 -13.39 -16.99 26.46
C GLU A 480 -13.80 -18.47 26.27
N HIS A 481 -14.71 -18.75 25.34
CA HIS A 481 -15.14 -20.12 25.04
C HIS A 481 -14.00 -21.03 24.57
N LEU A 482 -13.08 -20.49 23.75
CA LEU A 482 -11.92 -21.23 23.25
C LEU A 482 -10.94 -21.58 24.38
N VAL A 483 -10.74 -20.68 25.34
CA VAL A 483 -9.90 -20.92 26.53
C VAL A 483 -10.58 -21.89 27.46
N ASP A 484 -11.85 -21.68 27.81
CA ASP A 484 -12.62 -22.54 28.70
C ASP A 484 -12.71 -24.00 28.20
N THR A 485 -12.75 -24.18 26.86
CA THR A 485 -12.76 -25.51 26.23
C THR A 485 -11.36 -26.11 26.03
N GLY A 486 -10.30 -25.42 26.45
CA GLY A 486 -8.92 -25.85 26.32
C GLY A 486 -8.40 -25.91 24.88
N ARG A 487 -9.09 -25.24 23.95
CA ARG A 487 -8.68 -25.16 22.52
C ARG A 487 -7.65 -24.08 22.27
N LEU A 488 -7.51 -23.13 23.18
CA LEU A 488 -6.56 -22.02 23.11
C LEU A 488 -6.02 -21.73 24.52
N SER A 489 -4.76 -21.31 24.63
CA SER A 489 -4.26 -20.78 25.90
C SER A 489 -4.60 -19.30 26.06
N ASP A 490 -4.60 -18.80 27.31
CA ASP A 490 -4.78 -17.37 27.58
C ASP A 490 -3.73 -16.52 26.86
N GLU A 491 -2.46 -16.95 26.87
CA GLU A 491 -1.38 -16.22 26.23
C GLU A 491 -1.63 -16.07 24.72
N THR A 492 -2.03 -17.16 24.07
CA THR A 492 -2.34 -17.14 22.62
C THR A 492 -3.57 -16.29 22.31
N LEU A 493 -4.59 -16.32 23.18
CA LEU A 493 -5.74 -15.44 23.06
C LEU A 493 -5.32 -13.98 23.14
N TYR A 494 -4.47 -13.62 24.13
CA TYR A 494 -4.02 -12.24 24.33
C TYR A 494 -3.08 -11.76 23.21
N GLU A 495 -2.26 -12.64 22.64
CA GLU A 495 -1.52 -12.34 21.40
C GLU A 495 -2.49 -12.03 20.24
N ALA A 496 -3.51 -12.83 20.02
CA ALA A 496 -4.51 -12.58 18.99
C ALA A 496 -5.33 -11.29 19.24
N LEU A 497 -5.67 -11.00 20.49
CA LEU A 497 -6.31 -9.73 20.88
C LEU A 497 -5.37 -8.53 20.69
N SER A 498 -4.08 -8.68 20.96
CA SER A 498 -3.06 -7.68 20.65
C SER A 498 -3.05 -7.33 19.16
N LEU A 499 -3.02 -8.35 18.30
CA LEU A 499 -3.11 -8.17 16.85
C LEU A 499 -4.41 -7.49 16.43
N GLN A 500 -5.53 -7.88 17.05
CA GLN A 500 -6.85 -7.32 16.74
C GLN A 500 -6.97 -5.85 17.14
N GLN A 501 -6.42 -5.48 18.30
CA GLN A 501 -6.58 -4.15 18.88
C GLN A 501 -5.40 -3.21 18.60
N GLY A 502 -4.28 -3.73 18.11
CA GLY A 502 -3.03 -3.00 17.94
C GLY A 502 -2.46 -2.52 19.28
N LEU A 503 -2.67 -3.30 20.35
CA LEU A 503 -2.15 -3.06 21.70
C LEU A 503 -1.03 -4.05 21.98
N PRO A 504 0.16 -3.61 22.44
CA PRO A 504 1.23 -4.54 22.76
C PRO A 504 0.85 -5.40 23.99
N VAL A 505 1.22 -6.67 23.94
CA VAL A 505 1.21 -7.55 25.13
C VAL A 505 2.53 -7.33 25.86
N VAL A 506 2.49 -7.34 27.18
CA VAL A 506 3.68 -7.31 28.03
C VAL A 506 3.56 -8.42 29.07
N GLN A 507 4.67 -9.09 29.37
CA GLN A 507 4.77 -10.02 30.49
C GLN A 507 5.41 -9.28 31.66
N LEU A 508 4.73 -9.24 32.80
CA LEU A 508 5.15 -8.47 33.97
C LEU A 508 5.29 -9.41 35.17
N GLU A 509 6.50 -9.41 35.74
CA GLU A 509 6.72 -10.01 37.05
C GLU A 509 6.64 -8.92 38.12
N PRO A 510 6.00 -9.19 39.29
CA PRO A 510 5.82 -8.18 40.33
C PRO A 510 7.12 -7.47 40.77
N GLU A 511 8.23 -8.20 40.75
CA GLU A 511 9.55 -7.70 41.12
C GLU A 511 10.13 -6.64 40.18
N LEU A 512 9.65 -6.61 38.93
CA LEU A 512 10.08 -5.69 37.89
C LEU A 512 9.25 -4.40 37.83
N VAL A 513 8.15 -4.35 38.58
CA VAL A 513 7.25 -3.19 38.60
C VAL A 513 7.55 -2.33 39.82
N PRO A 514 8.00 -1.08 39.66
CA PRO A 514 8.25 -0.17 40.80
C PRO A 514 6.95 0.08 41.58
N ILE A 515 6.98 -0.15 42.89
CA ILE A 515 5.79 -0.08 43.72
C ILE A 515 5.17 1.33 43.77
N GLU A 516 6.00 2.35 43.65
CA GLU A 516 5.58 3.76 43.58
C GLU A 516 4.78 4.03 42.29
N VAL A 517 5.16 3.38 41.19
CA VAL A 517 4.45 3.50 39.92
C VAL A 517 3.13 2.71 39.98
N ALA A 518 3.13 1.48 40.49
CA ALA A 518 1.94 0.68 40.64
C ALA A 518 0.86 1.39 41.48
N ARG A 519 1.27 2.12 42.51
CA ARG A 519 0.41 2.90 43.42
C ARG A 519 0.19 4.36 42.99
N ALA A 520 0.61 4.75 41.81
CA ALA A 520 0.37 6.10 41.27
C ALA A 520 -1.13 6.39 41.00
N LEU A 521 -1.95 5.36 40.89
CA LEU A 521 -3.40 5.45 40.79
C LEU A 521 -4.06 4.86 42.05
N PRO A 522 -5.23 5.37 42.47
CA PRO A 522 -5.99 4.79 43.60
C PRO A 522 -6.33 3.32 43.34
N GLU A 523 -6.15 2.46 44.33
CA GLU A 523 -6.44 1.02 44.25
C GLU A 523 -7.86 0.72 43.77
N GLN A 524 -8.85 1.48 44.24
CA GLN A 524 -10.25 1.33 43.79
C GLN A 524 -10.39 1.55 42.29
N LEU A 525 -9.66 2.51 41.73
CA LEU A 525 -9.67 2.81 40.31
C LEU A 525 -9.00 1.68 39.51
N VAL A 526 -7.86 1.17 40.00
CA VAL A 526 -7.15 0.04 39.39
C VAL A 526 -8.04 -1.20 39.31
N ARG A 527 -8.71 -1.52 40.40
CA ARG A 527 -9.62 -2.69 40.47
C ARG A 527 -10.88 -2.51 39.64
N GLN A 528 -11.46 -1.30 39.65
CA GLN A 528 -12.68 -0.98 38.89
C GLN A 528 -12.46 -1.08 37.39
N TRP A 529 -11.36 -0.56 36.91
CA TRP A 529 -11.05 -0.47 35.47
C TRP A 529 -10.09 -1.56 35.00
N LYS A 530 -9.64 -2.42 35.92
CA LYS A 530 -8.65 -3.48 35.66
C LYS A 530 -7.42 -2.98 34.89
N VAL A 531 -6.83 -1.88 35.35
CA VAL A 531 -5.69 -1.23 34.70
C VAL A 531 -4.66 -0.83 35.75
N LEU A 532 -3.47 -1.41 35.69
CA LEU A 532 -2.36 -1.18 36.62
C LEU A 532 -1.24 -0.38 35.96
N PRO A 533 -0.75 0.73 36.56
CA PRO A 533 0.47 1.39 36.13
C PRO A 533 1.68 0.50 36.38
N PHE A 534 2.58 0.38 35.40
CA PHE A 534 3.77 -0.46 35.58
C PHE A 534 5.09 0.24 35.23
N ARG A 535 5.03 1.35 34.48
CA ARG A 535 6.24 2.07 34.06
C ARG A 535 5.91 3.54 33.75
N VAL A 536 6.88 4.41 34.04
CA VAL A 536 6.90 5.80 33.55
C VAL A 536 8.17 6.00 32.75
N ALA A 537 8.07 6.44 31.51
CA ALA A 537 9.22 6.73 30.66
C ALA A 537 8.83 7.75 29.57
N ASP A 538 9.76 8.62 29.20
CA ASP A 538 9.64 9.58 28.08
C ASP A 538 8.39 10.48 28.11
N GLY A 539 7.86 10.77 29.31
CA GLY A 539 6.65 11.57 29.49
C GLY A 539 5.35 10.77 29.36
N ASP A 540 5.43 9.44 29.23
CA ASP A 540 4.29 8.52 29.12
C ASP A 540 4.12 7.70 30.41
N LEU A 541 2.86 7.44 30.79
CA LEU A 541 2.48 6.48 31.82
C LEU A 541 2.02 5.19 31.13
N TYR A 542 2.74 4.11 31.38
CA TYR A 542 2.45 2.80 30.83
C TYR A 542 1.52 2.03 31.77
N LEU A 543 0.40 1.59 31.22
CA LEU A 543 -0.69 0.90 31.90
C LEU A 543 -0.85 -0.49 31.34
N ALA A 544 -1.03 -1.50 32.20
CA ALA A 544 -1.29 -2.88 31.80
C ALA A 544 -2.65 -3.36 32.35
N GLY A 545 -3.40 -4.09 31.52
CA GLY A 545 -4.68 -4.66 31.94
C GLY A 545 -5.21 -5.73 31.00
N PRO A 546 -6.13 -6.60 31.50
CA PRO A 546 -6.71 -7.66 30.68
C PRO A 546 -7.83 -7.17 29.76
N GLU A 547 -8.36 -5.99 29.97
CA GLU A 547 -9.48 -5.46 29.20
C GLU A 547 -9.00 -4.41 28.18
N ILE A 548 -9.72 -4.35 27.04
CA ILE A 548 -9.46 -3.36 26.00
C ILE A 548 -9.83 -1.97 26.54
N PRO A 549 -8.93 -0.97 26.55
CA PRO A 549 -9.21 0.33 27.10
C PRO A 549 -10.29 1.06 26.31
N THR A 550 -11.34 1.51 27.01
CA THR A 550 -12.38 2.35 26.45
C THR A 550 -12.06 3.85 26.67
N PRO A 551 -12.74 4.77 25.95
CA PRO A 551 -12.58 6.22 26.22
C PRO A 551 -12.94 6.62 27.64
N GLU A 552 -13.80 5.85 28.32
CA GLU A 552 -14.17 6.05 29.73
C GLU A 552 -12.98 5.78 30.65
N VAL A 553 -12.21 4.72 30.41
CA VAL A 553 -10.97 4.41 31.14
C VAL A 553 -10.00 5.58 31.07
N THR A 554 -9.75 6.08 29.86
CA THR A 554 -8.85 7.23 29.65
C THR A 554 -9.35 8.47 30.40
N ARG A 555 -10.66 8.76 30.38
CA ARG A 555 -11.27 9.89 31.10
C ARG A 555 -11.15 9.73 32.62
N ALA A 556 -11.34 8.52 33.12
CA ALA A 556 -11.23 8.23 34.56
C ALA A 556 -9.80 8.38 35.08
N MET A 557 -8.76 8.14 34.25
CA MET A 557 -7.34 8.27 34.64
C MET A 557 -6.83 9.72 34.58
N ARG A 558 -7.35 10.55 33.70
CA ARG A 558 -6.88 11.94 33.46
C ARG A 558 -6.82 12.84 34.70
N PRO A 559 -7.73 12.75 35.72
CA PRO A 559 -7.61 13.54 36.95
C PRO A 559 -6.37 13.21 37.80
N PHE A 560 -5.78 12.05 37.60
CA PHE A 560 -4.65 11.55 38.40
C PHE A 560 -3.30 11.70 37.72
N THR A 561 -3.26 11.98 36.43
CA THR A 561 -2.00 12.13 35.69
C THR A 561 -2.15 13.05 34.47
N SER A 562 -1.10 13.88 34.27
CA SER A 562 -0.93 14.70 33.06
C SER A 562 -0.12 13.98 31.96
N LEU A 563 0.47 12.80 32.27
CA LEU A 563 1.26 12.03 31.33
C LEU A 563 0.38 11.43 30.21
N GLU A 564 0.97 11.16 29.05
CA GLU A 564 0.27 10.40 28.02
C GLU A 564 0.11 8.93 28.44
N LEU A 565 -1.07 8.37 28.18
CA LEU A 565 -1.40 7.01 28.62
C LEU A 565 -1.08 6.01 27.51
N ARG A 566 -0.24 5.00 27.82
CA ARG A 566 0.12 3.89 26.93
C ARG A 566 -0.40 2.58 27.49
N PHE A 567 -1.37 2.00 26.82
CA PHE A 567 -2.02 0.78 27.26
C PHE A 567 -1.35 -0.47 26.67
N HIS A 568 -1.18 -1.48 27.52
CA HIS A 568 -0.65 -2.80 27.21
C HIS A 568 -1.62 -3.87 27.67
N LEU A 569 -1.64 -5.01 26.99
CA LEU A 569 -2.44 -6.16 27.39
C LEU A 569 -1.60 -7.11 28.23
N ILE A 570 -2.23 -7.64 29.27
CA ILE A 570 -1.73 -8.76 30.09
C ILE A 570 -2.89 -9.73 30.30
N THR A 571 -2.57 -10.99 30.63
CA THR A 571 -3.62 -11.96 30.91
C THR A 571 -4.35 -11.64 32.23
N PRO A 572 -5.59 -12.12 32.43
CA PRO A 572 -6.31 -11.95 33.69
C PRO A 572 -5.54 -12.52 34.89
N ALA A 573 -4.88 -13.67 34.72
CA ALA A 573 -4.08 -14.30 35.76
C ALA A 573 -2.87 -13.45 36.16
N GLU A 574 -2.17 -12.84 35.18
CA GLU A 574 -1.07 -11.91 35.45
C GLU A 574 -1.56 -10.65 36.17
N PHE A 575 -2.69 -10.09 35.73
CA PHE A 575 -3.27 -8.91 36.38
C PHE A 575 -3.57 -9.17 37.86
N GLU A 576 -4.24 -10.27 38.19
CA GLU A 576 -4.55 -10.64 39.57
C GLU A 576 -3.27 -10.87 40.41
N LYS A 577 -2.26 -11.56 39.84
CA LYS A 577 -0.95 -11.75 40.45
C LYS A 577 -0.30 -10.42 40.82
N LEU A 578 -0.32 -9.45 39.89
CA LEU A 578 0.24 -8.12 40.09
C LEU A 578 -0.53 -7.30 41.13
N VAL A 579 -1.86 -7.33 41.09
CA VAL A 579 -2.72 -6.61 42.06
C VAL A 579 -2.51 -7.13 43.48
N VAL A 580 -2.45 -8.46 43.64
CA VAL A 580 -2.20 -9.05 44.97
C VAL A 580 -0.81 -8.74 45.50
N ALA A 581 0.20 -8.64 44.63
CA ALA A 581 1.60 -8.42 45.06
C ALA A 581 1.93 -6.93 45.29
N LEU A 582 1.27 -6.00 44.58
CA LEU A 582 1.70 -4.59 44.54
C LEU A 582 0.72 -3.62 45.22
N LEU A 583 -0.55 -3.97 45.35
CA LEU A 583 -1.60 -3.14 45.95
C LEU A 583 -2.11 -3.70 47.26
#